data_2c5d0026bac891dc0bc4882dc2732de2
#
_entry.id   2c5d0026bac891dc0bc4882dc2732de2
#
_cell.length_a   1.000
_cell.length_b   1.000
_cell.length_c   1.000
_cell.angle_alpha   90.00
_cell.angle_beta   90.00
_cell.angle_gamma   90.00
#
_symmetry.space_group_name_H-M   'P 1'
#
loop_
_entity.id
_entity.type
_entity.pdbx_description
1 polymer ?
#
loop_
_entity_poly.entity_id
_entity_poly.type
_entity_poly.pdbx_seq_one_letter_code
_entity_poly.pdbx_strand_id
1 'polypeptide(L)'
;GYWQKNKGFDSTELSWLWAYGARTHFIHSGIRYFSFFTDAGLFGASMGLSCTVFTLTFFYTKNLFLRLFYLIVGMAGFYGLLISGTRSAIAVPIAGLGLFLFLSKSWKIGIISFILLAGGIGMLKYTKIGENNKLIRRMRTVFDTEDQSMMARFENQKALNAYMDEMPFGIGMG
;
A
#
# COMPACT_ATOMS: atom_id res chain seq x y z
N GLY A 1 4.35 11.81 4.94
CA GLY A 1 3.87 11.53 3.60
C GLY A 1 3.36 12.76 2.86
N TYR A 2 2.22 13.33 3.29
CA TYR A 2 1.64 14.53 2.65
C TYR A 2 2.60 15.74 2.68
N TRP A 3 3.25 15.97 3.82
CA TRP A 3 4.25 17.02 3.98
C TRP A 3 5.44 16.82 3.06
N GLN A 4 6.03 15.64 3.06
CA GLN A 4 7.15 15.27 2.18
C GLN A 4 6.81 15.46 0.69
N LYS A 5 5.56 15.16 0.30
CA LYS A 5 5.11 15.34 -1.08
C LYS A 5 5.03 16.82 -1.49
N ASN A 6 4.57 17.71 -0.59
CA ASN A 6 4.29 19.10 -0.94
C ASN A 6 5.45 20.05 -0.63
N LYS A 7 6.21 19.80 0.43
CA LYS A 7 7.32 20.66 0.88
C LYS A 7 8.70 20.04 0.65
N GLY A 8 8.76 18.77 0.28
CA GLY A 8 10.01 18.03 0.12
C GLY A 8 10.44 17.35 1.42
N PHE A 9 11.62 16.76 1.36
CA PHE A 9 12.26 16.08 2.50
C PHE A 9 13.05 17.07 3.31
N ASP A 10 13.02 16.93 4.63
CA ASP A 10 13.85 17.69 5.54
C ASP A 10 15.33 17.25 5.43
N SER A 11 16.26 18.07 5.94
CA SER A 11 17.70 17.79 5.91
C SER A 11 18.05 16.45 6.57
N THR A 12 17.37 16.12 7.67
CA THR A 12 17.55 14.84 8.38
C THR A 12 17.02 13.66 7.58
N GLU A 13 15.87 13.82 6.94
CA GLU A 13 15.28 12.80 6.07
C GLU A 13 16.15 12.57 4.82
N LEU A 14 16.71 13.63 4.24
CA LEU A 14 17.63 13.55 3.11
C LEU A 14 18.94 12.85 3.49
N SER A 15 19.55 13.17 4.62
CA SER A 15 20.78 12.51 5.08
C SER A 15 20.55 11.03 5.31
N TRP A 16 19.44 10.67 5.95
CA TRP A 16 19.06 9.27 6.13
C TRP A 16 18.80 8.56 4.80
N LEU A 17 18.08 9.22 3.88
CA LEU A 17 17.74 8.68 2.57
C LEU A 17 19.00 8.33 1.77
N TRP A 18 20.00 9.21 1.79
CA TRP A 18 21.27 8.97 1.08
C TRP A 18 22.14 7.91 1.77
N ALA A 19 22.14 7.85 3.10
CA ALA A 19 22.93 6.89 3.85
C ALA A 19 22.39 5.47 3.78
N TYR A 20 21.08 5.29 3.92
CA TYR A 20 20.44 3.98 4.13
C TYR A 20 19.29 3.68 3.17
N GLY A 21 18.55 4.69 2.75
CA GLY A 21 17.27 4.55 2.03
C GLY A 21 17.38 4.54 0.51
N ALA A 22 18.54 4.91 -0.07
CA ALA A 22 18.67 5.15 -1.50
C ALA A 22 18.23 3.96 -2.37
N ARG A 23 18.57 2.74 -1.98
CA ARG A 23 18.26 1.53 -2.75
C ARG A 23 16.77 1.18 -2.78
N THR A 24 16.03 1.53 -1.72
CA THR A 24 14.63 1.11 -1.54
C THR A 24 13.63 2.21 -1.86
N HIS A 25 14.01 3.47 -1.69
CA HIS A 25 13.14 4.64 -1.84
C HIS A 25 13.24 5.31 -3.21
N PHE A 26 14.41 5.23 -3.86
CA PHE A 26 14.58 5.68 -5.23
C PHE A 26 14.12 4.60 -6.20
N ILE A 27 13.08 4.89 -6.94
CA ILE A 27 12.53 4.02 -7.98
C ILE A 27 12.45 4.78 -9.29
N HIS A 28 12.33 4.06 -10.39
CA HIS A 28 12.27 4.68 -11.73
C HIS A 28 11.14 5.73 -11.86
N SER A 29 10.07 5.58 -11.09
CA SER A 29 8.95 6.53 -11.04
C SER A 29 9.14 7.71 -10.08
N GLY A 30 10.25 7.80 -9.35
CA GLY A 30 10.56 8.88 -8.41
C GLY A 30 10.86 8.39 -7.00
N ILE A 31 10.88 9.31 -6.04
CA ILE A 31 11.13 9.01 -4.63
C ILE A 31 9.82 8.60 -3.97
N ARG A 32 9.84 7.51 -3.20
CA ARG A 32 8.70 7.02 -2.42
C ARG A 32 8.62 7.77 -1.11
N TYR A 33 7.41 8.19 -0.74
CA TYR A 33 7.19 8.87 0.54
C TYR A 33 7.03 7.85 1.66
N PHE A 34 7.73 8.07 2.76
CA PHE A 34 7.76 7.17 3.92
C PHE A 34 7.25 7.83 5.21
N SER A 35 6.98 9.17 5.20
CA SER A 35 6.56 9.92 6.38
C SER A 35 7.59 9.77 7.51
N PHE A 36 7.18 9.40 8.70
CA PHE A 36 8.03 9.09 9.86
C PHE A 36 8.36 7.59 10.01
N PHE A 37 7.99 6.79 9.03
CA PHE A 37 8.36 5.36 9.00
C PHE A 37 9.73 5.18 8.36
N THR A 38 10.40 4.10 8.72
CA THR A 38 11.71 3.74 8.16
C THR A 38 11.64 3.23 6.72
N ASP A 39 10.46 2.80 6.27
CA ASP A 39 10.27 2.29 4.91
C ASP A 39 8.91 2.70 4.34
N ALA A 40 8.90 3.00 3.04
CA ALA A 40 7.66 3.36 2.33
C ALA A 40 6.66 2.19 2.26
N GLY A 41 7.14 0.94 2.36
CA GLY A 41 6.29 -0.25 2.45
C GLY A 41 5.55 -0.30 3.78
N LEU A 42 6.25 -0.06 4.89
CA LEU A 42 5.65 0.02 6.22
C LEU A 42 4.66 1.18 6.30
N PHE A 43 5.01 2.34 5.76
CA PHE A 43 4.09 3.47 5.65
C PHE A 43 2.82 3.09 4.88
N GLY A 44 2.97 2.49 3.69
CA GLY A 44 1.85 2.05 2.88
C GLY A 44 0.96 1.01 3.58
N ALA A 45 1.57 0.01 4.22
CA ALA A 45 0.87 -1.03 4.96
C ALA A 45 0.09 -0.45 6.16
N SER A 46 0.69 0.45 6.93
CA SER A 46 0.06 1.12 8.07
C SER A 46 -1.12 1.99 7.62
N MET A 47 -0.96 2.70 6.51
CA MET A 47 -2.05 3.50 5.92
C MET A 47 -3.18 2.61 5.37
N GLY A 48 -2.84 1.47 4.76
CA GLY A 48 -3.81 0.47 4.33
C GLY A 48 -4.60 -0.13 5.49
N LEU A 49 -3.93 -0.45 6.59
CA LEU A 49 -4.57 -0.93 7.82
C LEU A 49 -5.50 0.14 8.41
N SER A 50 -5.01 1.39 8.51
CA SER A 50 -5.81 2.53 8.98
C SER A 50 -7.06 2.71 8.12
N CYS A 51 -6.92 2.68 6.78
CA CYS A 51 -8.04 2.75 5.86
C CYS A 51 -9.10 1.67 6.18
N THR A 52 -8.68 0.42 6.37
CA THR A 52 -9.56 -0.71 6.66
C THR A 52 -10.28 -0.52 8.00
N VAL A 53 -9.53 -0.28 9.08
CA VAL A 53 -10.07 -0.17 10.44
C VAL A 53 -11.06 0.99 10.53
N PHE A 54 -10.70 2.16 10.05
CA PHE A 54 -11.56 3.35 10.14
C PHE A 54 -12.77 3.26 9.21
N THR A 55 -12.67 2.60 8.06
CA THR A 55 -13.82 2.32 7.21
C THR A 55 -14.80 1.38 7.90
N LEU A 56 -14.34 0.33 8.54
CA LEU A 56 -15.19 -0.58 9.30
C LEU A 56 -15.83 0.13 10.51
N THR A 57 -15.04 0.89 11.27
CA THR A 57 -15.52 1.63 12.44
C THR A 57 -16.58 2.67 12.06
N PHE A 58 -16.46 3.29 10.88
CA PHE A 58 -17.48 4.19 10.33
C PHE A 58 -18.87 3.53 10.28
N PHE A 59 -18.98 2.27 9.86
CA PHE A 59 -20.26 1.57 9.75
C PHE A 59 -20.86 1.18 11.12
N TYR A 60 -20.00 0.95 12.13
CA TYR A 60 -20.47 0.57 13.47
C TYR A 60 -20.78 1.76 14.36
N THR A 61 -20.28 2.95 14.04
CA THR A 61 -20.42 4.15 14.86
C THR A 61 -21.79 4.80 14.65
N LYS A 62 -22.53 5.01 15.74
CA LYS A 62 -23.85 5.67 15.73
C LYS A 62 -23.75 7.19 15.80
N ASN A 63 -22.74 7.74 16.46
CA ASN A 63 -22.54 9.17 16.61
C ASN A 63 -22.08 9.80 15.29
N LEU A 64 -22.85 10.75 14.75
CA LEU A 64 -22.59 11.38 13.45
C LEU A 64 -21.22 12.06 13.39
N PHE A 65 -20.82 12.76 14.44
CA PHE A 65 -19.54 13.46 14.49
C PHE A 65 -18.35 12.49 14.41
N LEU A 66 -18.37 11.44 15.22
CA LEU A 66 -17.34 10.39 15.19
C LEU A 66 -17.34 9.63 13.85
N ARG A 67 -18.53 9.40 13.29
CA ARG A 67 -18.69 8.77 12.01
C ARG A 67 -18.03 9.57 10.89
N LEU A 68 -18.24 10.88 10.83
CA LEU A 68 -17.57 11.75 9.87
C LEU A 68 -16.05 11.79 10.08
N PHE A 69 -15.61 11.84 11.34
CA PHE A 69 -14.20 11.76 11.68
C PHE A 69 -13.55 10.48 11.13
N TYR A 70 -14.15 9.32 11.35
CA TYR A 70 -13.63 8.04 10.85
C TYR A 70 -13.63 7.96 9.33
N LEU A 71 -14.62 8.55 8.67
CA LEU A 71 -14.63 8.64 7.20
C LEU A 71 -13.42 9.45 6.68
N ILE A 72 -13.18 10.61 7.28
CA ILE A 72 -12.05 11.48 6.89
C ILE A 72 -10.71 10.75 7.11
N VAL A 73 -10.54 10.10 8.26
CA VAL A 73 -9.30 9.36 8.58
C VAL A 73 -9.14 8.16 7.65
N GLY A 74 -10.21 7.44 7.34
CA GLY A 74 -10.18 6.33 6.37
C GLY A 74 -9.77 6.79 4.96
N MET A 75 -10.32 7.92 4.50
CA MET A 75 -9.92 8.51 3.21
C MET A 75 -8.48 9.01 3.22
N ALA A 76 -8.02 9.61 4.32
CA ALA A 76 -6.62 10.01 4.49
C ALA A 76 -5.67 8.80 4.48
N GLY A 77 -6.08 7.69 5.11
CA GLY A 77 -5.37 6.42 5.05
C GLY A 77 -5.26 5.87 3.62
N PHE A 78 -6.37 5.88 2.88
CA PHE A 78 -6.38 5.49 1.48
C PHE A 78 -5.46 6.36 0.62
N TYR A 79 -5.50 7.68 0.80
CA TYR A 79 -4.59 8.60 0.13
C TYR A 79 -3.12 8.34 0.51
N GLY A 80 -2.83 8.11 1.80
CA GLY A 80 -1.49 7.76 2.29
C GLY A 80 -0.94 6.49 1.64
N LEU A 81 -1.78 5.45 1.52
CA LEU A 81 -1.46 4.21 0.82
C LEU A 81 -1.05 4.48 -0.64
N LEU A 82 -1.79 5.34 -1.34
CA LEU A 82 -1.50 5.67 -2.74
C LEU A 82 -0.17 6.39 -2.90
N ILE A 83 0.14 7.38 -2.05
CA ILE A 83 1.38 8.15 -2.14
C ILE A 83 2.62 7.38 -1.67
N SER A 84 2.45 6.28 -0.92
CA SER A 84 3.56 5.40 -0.55
C SER A 84 4.23 4.76 -1.78
N GLY A 85 3.49 4.64 -2.89
CA GLY A 85 3.96 3.98 -4.11
C GLY A 85 4.25 2.48 -3.94
N THR A 86 3.79 1.86 -2.83
CA THR A 86 4.01 0.45 -2.51
C THR A 86 2.83 -0.38 -2.98
N ARG A 87 2.98 -1.03 -4.14
CA ARG A 87 1.92 -1.84 -4.74
C ARG A 87 1.43 -2.97 -3.84
N SER A 88 2.34 -3.67 -3.18
CA SER A 88 2.01 -4.76 -2.25
C SER A 88 1.19 -4.30 -1.04
N ALA A 89 1.25 -3.03 -0.67
CA ALA A 89 0.48 -2.49 0.45
C ALA A 89 -1.05 -2.52 0.22
N ILE A 90 -1.51 -2.58 -1.05
CA ILE A 90 -2.93 -2.77 -1.39
C ILE A 90 -3.46 -4.12 -0.89
N ALA A 91 -2.60 -5.12 -0.76
CA ALA A 91 -3.00 -6.41 -0.21
C ALA A 91 -3.49 -6.30 1.24
N VAL A 92 -2.99 -5.33 2.01
CA VAL A 92 -3.37 -5.15 3.43
C VAL A 92 -4.87 -4.84 3.60
N PRO A 93 -5.46 -3.82 2.95
CA PRO A 93 -6.89 -3.58 3.06
C PRO A 93 -7.74 -4.70 2.45
N ILE A 94 -7.28 -5.36 1.37
CA ILE A 94 -7.99 -6.50 0.79
C ILE A 94 -8.03 -7.67 1.78
N ALA A 95 -6.88 -8.03 2.36
CA ALA A 95 -6.79 -9.10 3.35
C ALA A 95 -7.57 -8.76 4.63
N GLY A 96 -7.48 -7.51 5.10
CA GLY A 96 -8.19 -7.05 6.29
C GLY A 96 -9.71 -7.10 6.13
N LEU A 97 -10.23 -6.66 4.99
CA LEU A 97 -11.66 -6.77 4.68
C LEU A 97 -12.09 -8.22 4.43
N GLY A 98 -11.25 -9.03 3.79
CA GLY A 98 -11.50 -10.46 3.61
C GLY A 98 -11.58 -11.19 4.96
N LEU A 99 -10.64 -10.93 5.86
CA LEU A 99 -10.66 -11.47 7.22
C LEU A 99 -11.91 -11.00 8.00
N PHE A 100 -12.27 -9.73 7.87
CA PHE A 100 -13.49 -9.21 8.48
C PHE A 100 -14.74 -9.94 7.96
N LEU A 101 -14.85 -10.18 6.64
CA LEU A 101 -15.95 -10.94 6.06
C LEU A 101 -16.02 -12.36 6.61
N PHE A 102 -14.86 -13.00 6.78
CA PHE A 102 -14.79 -14.37 7.30
C PHE A 102 -15.18 -14.47 8.78
N LEU A 103 -14.72 -13.51 9.61
CA LEU A 103 -14.93 -13.53 11.06
C LEU A 103 -16.25 -12.89 11.49
N SER A 104 -16.80 -11.96 10.70
CA SER A 104 -17.99 -11.18 11.07
C SER A 104 -19.26 -11.86 10.59
N LYS A 105 -20.29 -11.87 11.46
CA LYS A 105 -21.66 -12.20 11.06
C LYS A 105 -22.32 -11.12 10.19
N SER A 106 -21.69 -9.94 10.06
CA SER A 106 -22.24 -8.78 9.35
C SER A 106 -21.75 -8.71 7.90
N TRP A 107 -22.09 -9.69 7.09
CA TRP A 107 -21.70 -9.78 5.67
C TRP A 107 -22.02 -8.51 4.87
N LYS A 108 -23.15 -7.84 5.19
CA LYS A 108 -23.55 -6.61 4.50
C LYS A 108 -22.49 -5.49 4.60
N ILE A 109 -21.95 -5.26 5.82
CA ILE A 109 -20.93 -4.22 6.05
C ILE A 109 -19.64 -4.58 5.32
N GLY A 110 -19.22 -5.83 5.41
CA GLY A 110 -18.00 -6.29 4.74
C GLY A 110 -18.09 -6.17 3.22
N ILE A 111 -19.21 -6.57 2.61
CA ILE A 111 -19.42 -6.45 1.16
C ILE A 111 -19.43 -4.98 0.73
N ILE A 112 -20.13 -4.11 1.45
CA ILE A 112 -20.16 -2.66 1.13
C ILE A 112 -18.75 -2.07 1.24
N SER A 113 -18.00 -2.41 2.27
CA SER A 113 -16.61 -1.93 2.45
C SER A 113 -15.70 -2.43 1.34
N PHE A 114 -15.88 -3.68 0.91
CA PHE A 114 -15.13 -4.26 -0.20
C PHE A 114 -15.47 -3.58 -1.54
N ILE A 115 -16.75 -3.31 -1.79
CA ILE A 115 -17.20 -2.58 -2.99
C ILE A 115 -16.63 -1.16 -3.00
N LEU A 116 -16.62 -0.47 -1.86
CA LEU A 116 -16.03 0.87 -1.74
C LEU A 116 -14.52 0.85 -2.03
N LEU A 117 -13.80 -0.13 -1.49
CA LEU A 117 -12.37 -0.27 -1.76
C LEU A 117 -12.11 -0.59 -3.24
N ALA A 118 -12.82 -1.58 -3.79
CA ALA A 118 -12.70 -1.97 -5.19
C ALA A 118 -13.11 -0.83 -6.13
N GLY A 119 -14.16 -0.09 -5.79
CA GLY A 119 -14.61 1.11 -6.50
C GLY A 119 -13.55 2.21 -6.48
N GLY A 120 -12.91 2.47 -5.33
CA GLY A 120 -11.80 3.42 -5.20
C GLY A 120 -10.60 3.05 -6.06
N ILE A 121 -10.21 1.77 -6.06
CA ILE A 121 -9.11 1.26 -6.91
C ILE A 121 -9.52 1.30 -8.39
N GLY A 122 -10.75 0.88 -8.71
CA GLY A 122 -11.30 0.94 -10.08
C GLY A 122 -11.36 2.37 -10.61
N MET A 123 -11.82 3.31 -9.79
CA MET A 123 -11.84 4.73 -10.14
C MET A 123 -10.44 5.27 -10.46
N LEU A 124 -9.41 4.82 -9.72
CA LEU A 124 -8.01 5.17 -10.03
C LEU A 124 -7.55 4.55 -11.37
N LYS A 125 -8.01 3.36 -11.71
CA LYS A 125 -7.63 2.69 -12.96
C LYS A 125 -8.27 3.35 -14.18
N TYR A 126 -9.55 3.71 -14.08
CA TYR A 126 -10.34 4.19 -15.23
C TYR A 126 -10.42 5.72 -15.35
N THR A 127 -10.13 6.47 -14.27
CA THR A 127 -10.11 7.94 -14.30
C THR A 127 -8.70 8.50 -14.39
N LYS A 128 -8.58 9.67 -15.02
CA LYS A 128 -7.29 10.40 -15.13
C LYS A 128 -6.90 11.15 -13.85
N ILE A 129 -7.59 10.87 -12.73
CA ILE A 129 -7.30 11.50 -11.43
C ILE A 129 -5.88 11.17 -11.00
N GLY A 130 -5.08 12.20 -10.74
CA GLY A 130 -3.69 12.06 -10.28
C GLY A 130 -2.69 11.63 -11.37
N GLU A 131 -2.99 11.82 -12.64
CA GLU A 131 -2.10 11.49 -13.77
C GLU A 131 -0.74 12.20 -13.68
N ASN A 132 -0.72 13.41 -13.11
CA ASN A 132 0.50 14.16 -12.84
C ASN A 132 1.35 13.58 -11.71
N ASN A 133 0.82 12.64 -10.92
CA ASN A 133 1.54 12.00 -9.85
C ASN A 133 2.04 10.61 -10.29
N LYS A 134 3.35 10.51 -10.50
CA LYS A 134 4.04 9.28 -10.93
C LYS A 134 3.76 8.09 -10.00
N LEU A 135 3.57 8.32 -8.69
CA LEU A 135 3.29 7.26 -7.71
C LEU A 135 1.86 6.73 -7.85
N ILE A 136 0.87 7.61 -8.04
CA ILE A 136 -0.51 7.19 -8.30
C ILE A 136 -0.59 6.42 -9.62
N ARG A 137 0.10 6.88 -10.65
CA ARG A 137 0.19 6.18 -11.93
C ARG A 137 0.80 4.77 -11.77
N ARG A 138 1.81 4.63 -10.89
CA ARG A 138 2.38 3.33 -10.56
C ARG A 138 1.39 2.41 -9.84
N MET A 139 0.50 2.95 -9.00
CA MET A 139 -0.53 2.16 -8.34
C MET A 139 -1.58 1.61 -9.32
N ARG A 140 -1.75 2.23 -10.49
CA ARG A 140 -2.62 1.71 -11.55
C ARG A 140 -2.11 0.40 -12.18
N THR A 141 -0.80 0.20 -12.20
CA THR A 141 -0.17 -1.01 -12.75
C THR A 141 -0.08 -2.17 -11.76
N VAL A 142 -0.74 -2.08 -10.60
CA VAL A 142 -0.75 -3.17 -9.59
C VAL A 142 -1.27 -4.49 -10.15
N PHE A 143 -2.25 -4.39 -11.04
CA PHE A 143 -2.89 -5.56 -11.67
C PHE A 143 -2.38 -5.83 -13.09
N ASP A 144 -1.29 -5.18 -13.49
CA ASP A 144 -0.64 -5.42 -14.78
C ASP A 144 0.35 -6.58 -14.61
N THR A 145 0.04 -7.71 -15.24
CA THR A 145 0.85 -8.92 -15.18
C THR A 145 2.11 -8.83 -16.04
N GLU A 146 2.17 -7.86 -16.97
CA GLU A 146 3.33 -7.65 -17.84
C GLU A 146 4.36 -6.67 -17.23
N ASP A 147 4.16 -6.24 -15.98
CA ASP A 147 5.11 -5.35 -15.30
C ASP A 147 6.47 -6.06 -15.11
N GLN A 148 7.51 -5.43 -15.66
CA GLN A 148 8.89 -5.95 -15.61
C GLN A 148 9.36 -6.32 -14.19
N SER A 149 8.87 -5.61 -13.16
CA SER A 149 9.25 -5.91 -11.78
C SER A 149 8.56 -7.16 -11.23
N MET A 150 7.39 -7.52 -11.76
CA MET A 150 6.73 -8.80 -11.48
C MET A 150 7.46 -9.94 -12.18
N MET A 151 7.77 -9.75 -13.46
CA MET A 151 8.54 -10.74 -14.25
C MET A 151 9.89 -11.06 -13.61
N ALA A 152 10.67 -10.04 -13.22
CA ALA A 152 11.93 -10.24 -12.52
C ALA A 152 11.79 -11.00 -11.19
N ARG A 153 10.69 -10.80 -10.45
CA ARG A 153 10.42 -11.56 -9.23
C ARG A 153 10.08 -13.02 -9.53
N PHE A 154 9.30 -13.29 -10.56
CA PHE A 154 8.99 -14.66 -10.98
C PHE A 154 10.24 -15.40 -11.45
N GLU A 155 11.12 -14.74 -12.22
CA GLU A 155 12.39 -15.32 -12.64
C GLU A 155 13.29 -15.61 -11.44
N ASN A 156 13.44 -14.65 -10.52
CA ASN A 156 14.20 -14.86 -9.29
C ASN A 156 13.60 -15.97 -8.41
N GLN A 157 12.28 -16.04 -8.30
CA GLN A 157 11.61 -17.10 -7.55
C GLN A 157 11.81 -18.47 -8.21
N LYS A 158 11.77 -18.53 -9.55
CA LYS A 158 12.03 -19.77 -10.28
C LYS A 158 13.48 -20.25 -10.11
N ALA A 159 14.43 -19.31 -10.17
CA ALA A 159 15.84 -19.61 -9.90
C ALA A 159 16.06 -20.06 -8.46
N LEU A 160 15.40 -19.40 -7.49
CA LEU A 160 15.46 -19.77 -6.08
C LEU A 160 14.84 -21.15 -5.82
N ASN A 161 13.70 -21.45 -6.44
CA ASN A 161 13.06 -22.76 -6.29
C ASN A 161 13.96 -23.88 -6.83
N ALA A 162 14.59 -23.69 -8.01
CA ALA A 162 15.55 -24.65 -8.56
C ALA A 162 16.73 -24.87 -7.60
N TYR A 163 17.18 -23.82 -6.92
CA TYR A 163 18.25 -23.90 -5.93
C TYR A 163 17.81 -24.63 -4.65
N MET A 164 16.56 -24.40 -4.20
CA MET A 164 15.99 -25.07 -3.03
C MET A 164 15.69 -26.54 -3.28
N ASP A 165 15.43 -26.96 -4.51
CA ASP A 165 15.26 -28.37 -4.88
C ASP A 165 16.57 -29.15 -4.70
N GLU A 166 17.71 -28.50 -4.94
CA GLU A 166 19.04 -29.11 -4.71
C GLU A 166 19.46 -29.04 -3.24
N MET A 167 19.08 -27.98 -2.51
CA MET A 167 19.47 -27.71 -1.13
C MET A 167 18.28 -27.27 -0.26
N PRO A 168 17.39 -28.19 0.15
CA PRO A 168 16.13 -27.87 0.82
C PRO A 168 16.29 -27.16 2.19
N PHE A 169 17.45 -27.26 2.82
CA PHE A 169 17.75 -26.59 4.09
C PHE A 169 18.61 -25.31 3.93
N GLY A 170 18.87 -24.90 2.67
CA GLY A 170 19.73 -23.76 2.38
C GLY A 170 21.21 -24.03 2.62
N ILE A 171 22.07 -23.05 2.26
CA ILE A 171 23.53 -23.17 2.38
C ILE A 171 24.03 -22.81 3.79
N GLY A 172 23.16 -22.31 4.65
CA GLY A 172 23.56 -21.69 5.92
C GLY A 172 24.20 -20.31 5.71
N MET A 173 24.27 -19.53 6.76
CA MET A 173 25.07 -18.31 6.76
C MET A 173 26.48 -18.72 7.20
N GLY A 174 27.37 -18.92 6.22
CA GLY A 174 28.79 -19.11 6.45
C GLY A 174 29.48 -17.83 6.88
#